data_326574919465052a80aaac72bda49f11
#
_entry.id   326574919465052a80aaac72bda49f11
#
_cell.length_a   1.000
_cell.length_b   1.000
_cell.length_c   1.000
_cell.angle_alpha   90.00
_cell.angle_beta   90.00
_cell.angle_gamma   90.00
#
_symmetry.space_group_name_H-M   'P 1'
#
loop_
_entity.id
_entity.type
_entity.pdbx_description
1 polymer ?
#
loop_
_entity_poly.entity_id
_entity_poly.type
_entity_poly.pdbx_seq_one_letter_code
_entity_poly.pdbx_strand_id
1 'polypeptide(L)'
;MDKIKFGIIGAGHIGKRHAEMVLRNTNCELTAICDVLPRESLALEPYDVSYYNDYLKMLNSHQEIDVVCVCTPNGSHSDISISVLKHNKHVVI
;
A
#
# COMPACT_ATOMS: atom_id res chain seq x y z
N MET A 1 2.76 -11.09 -19.66
CA MET A 1 3.38 -11.22 -18.34
C MET A 1 2.58 -10.46 -17.31
N ASP A 2 2.31 -11.08 -16.18
CA ASP A 2 1.51 -10.42 -15.14
C ASP A 2 2.28 -9.29 -14.48
N LYS A 3 1.56 -8.23 -14.15
CA LYS A 3 2.16 -7.11 -13.43
C LYS A 3 2.37 -7.47 -11.96
N ILE A 4 3.41 -6.89 -11.37
CA ILE A 4 3.62 -6.99 -9.92
C ILE A 4 2.65 -6.04 -9.24
N LYS A 5 1.83 -6.56 -8.33
CA LYS A 5 0.76 -5.79 -7.68
C LYS A 5 1.21 -5.27 -6.33
N PHE A 6 1.04 -3.96 -6.15
CA PHE A 6 1.49 -3.24 -4.96
C PHE A 6 0.31 -2.75 -4.13
N GLY A 7 0.49 -2.84 -2.81
CA GLY A 7 -0.34 -2.13 -1.85
C GLY A 7 0.52 -1.14 -1.08
N ILE A 8 -0.08 -0.04 -0.63
CA ILE A 8 0.62 0.98 0.13
C ILE A 8 -0.08 1.18 1.46
N ILE A 9 0.67 1.09 2.55
CA ILE A 9 0.18 1.37 3.89
C ILE A 9 0.83 2.67 4.36
N GLY A 10 0.02 3.70 4.56
CA GLY A 10 0.49 5.04 4.88
C GLY A 10 0.54 5.90 3.63
N ALA A 11 -0.43 6.81 3.48
CA ALA A 11 -0.62 7.60 2.27
C ALA A 11 -0.22 9.07 2.43
N GLY A 12 0.74 9.35 3.30
CA GLY A 12 1.35 10.66 3.40
C GLY A 12 2.34 10.89 2.26
N HIS A 13 3.26 11.80 2.48
CA HIS A 13 4.23 12.23 1.46
C HIS A 13 5.02 11.06 0.86
N ILE A 14 5.57 10.21 1.72
CA ILE A 14 6.39 9.07 1.28
C ILE A 14 5.53 8.04 0.56
N GLY A 15 4.35 7.76 1.10
CA GLY A 15 3.45 6.79 0.47
C GLY A 15 3.04 7.21 -0.93
N LYS A 16 2.78 8.51 -1.13
CA LYS A 16 2.44 9.03 -2.46
C LYS A 16 3.61 8.93 -3.42
N ARG A 17 4.84 9.11 -2.94
CA ARG A 17 6.03 8.92 -3.77
C ARG A 17 6.13 7.50 -4.28
N HIS A 18 5.89 6.53 -3.40
CA HIS A 18 5.87 5.12 -3.81
C HIS A 18 4.76 4.84 -4.80
N ALA A 19 3.56 5.42 -4.58
CA ALA A 19 2.45 5.26 -5.50
C ALA A 19 2.82 5.77 -6.90
N GLU A 20 3.45 6.94 -6.97
CA GLU A 20 3.87 7.50 -8.26
C GLU A 20 4.90 6.62 -8.96
N MET A 21 5.84 6.07 -8.21
CA MET A 21 6.85 5.18 -8.77
C MET A 21 6.22 3.91 -9.34
N VAL A 22 5.26 3.35 -8.64
CA VAL A 22 4.54 2.16 -9.09
C VAL A 22 3.77 2.47 -10.38
N LEU A 23 3.08 3.60 -10.41
CA LEU A 23 2.28 3.99 -11.58
C LEU A 23 3.12 4.27 -12.82
N ARG A 24 4.37 4.71 -12.64
CA ARG A 24 5.28 4.97 -13.75
C ARG A 24 5.89 3.72 -14.36
N ASN A 25 5.83 2.61 -13.63
CA ASN A 25 6.45 1.36 -14.08
C ASN A 25 5.40 0.49 -14.77
N THR A 26 5.61 0.21 -16.05
CA THR A 26 4.65 -0.57 -16.83
C THR A 26 4.52 -2.02 -16.37
N ASN A 27 5.47 -2.52 -15.59
CA ASN A 27 5.44 -3.87 -15.06
C ASN A 27 4.79 -3.95 -13.67
N CYS A 28 4.34 -2.83 -13.13
CA CYS A 28 3.75 -2.74 -11.80
C CYS A 28 2.34 -2.20 -11.87
N GLU A 29 1.54 -2.57 -10.89
CA GLU A 29 0.16 -2.11 -10.76
C GLU A 29 -0.09 -1.70 -9.32
N LEU A 30 -0.68 -0.51 -9.13
CA LEU A 30 -1.11 -0.07 -7.81
C LEU A 30 -2.51 -0.61 -7.56
N THR A 31 -2.65 -1.49 -6.57
CA THR A 31 -3.91 -2.19 -6.32
C THR A 31 -4.74 -1.54 -5.21
N ALA A 32 -4.10 -1.13 -4.12
CA ALA A 32 -4.83 -0.59 -2.97
C ALA A 32 -3.94 0.32 -2.13
N ILE A 33 -4.59 1.25 -1.42
CA ILE A 33 -3.93 2.15 -0.48
C ILE A 33 -4.66 2.06 0.86
N CYS A 34 -3.91 2.14 1.95
CA CYS A 34 -4.44 2.11 3.30
C CYS A 34 -3.85 3.25 4.13
N ASP A 35 -4.68 3.89 4.95
CA ASP A 35 -4.23 4.88 5.93
C ASP A 35 -5.27 4.95 7.03
N VAL A 36 -4.87 5.40 8.22
CA VAL A 36 -5.82 5.54 9.33
C VAL A 36 -6.72 6.77 9.16
N LEU A 37 -6.33 7.72 8.34
CA LEU A 37 -7.11 8.93 8.08
C LEU A 37 -8.15 8.69 6.99
N PRO A 38 -9.23 9.49 6.94
CA PRO A 38 -10.19 9.39 5.84
C PRO A 38 -9.53 9.70 4.49
N ARG A 39 -10.01 9.05 3.44
CA ARG A 39 -9.48 9.24 2.09
C ARG A 39 -9.49 10.72 1.69
N GLU A 40 -10.55 11.45 2.05
CA GLU A 40 -10.73 12.86 1.70
C GLU A 40 -9.63 13.76 2.27
N SER A 41 -9.03 13.34 3.39
CA SER A 41 -7.97 14.10 4.04
C SER A 41 -6.61 13.93 3.39
N LEU A 42 -6.48 13.00 2.45
CA LEU A 42 -5.17 12.57 1.94
C LEU A 42 -4.91 12.98 0.49
N ALA A 43 -5.83 13.70 -0.14
CA ALA A 43 -5.67 14.15 -1.52
C ALA A 43 -5.35 12.98 -2.46
N LEU A 44 -6.15 11.92 -2.38
CA LEU A 44 -5.95 10.70 -3.16
C LEU A 44 -6.79 10.65 -4.43
N GLU A 45 -7.41 11.77 -4.83
CA GLU A 45 -8.27 11.83 -6.02
C GLU A 45 -7.59 11.35 -7.29
N PRO A 46 -6.29 11.59 -7.50
CA PRO A 46 -5.62 11.10 -8.70
C PRO A 46 -5.48 9.57 -8.76
N TYR A 47 -5.69 8.89 -7.64
CA TYR A 47 -5.45 7.45 -7.56
C TYR A 47 -6.79 6.70 -7.58
N ASP A 48 -7.05 6.00 -8.68
CA ASP A 48 -8.26 5.20 -8.85
C ASP A 48 -8.00 3.79 -8.35
N VAL A 49 -7.94 3.65 -7.03
CA VAL A 49 -7.65 2.37 -6.38
C VAL A 49 -8.54 2.18 -5.17
N SER A 50 -8.63 0.94 -4.70
CA SER A 50 -9.36 0.63 -3.47
C SER A 50 -8.67 1.27 -2.27
N TYR A 51 -9.46 1.76 -1.33
CA TYR A 51 -8.94 2.43 -0.14
C TYR A 51 -9.44 1.76 1.13
N TYR A 52 -8.55 1.62 2.11
CA TYR A 52 -8.87 0.97 3.39
C TYR A 52 -8.32 1.79 4.56
N ASN A 53 -9.04 1.74 5.69
CA ASN A 53 -8.55 2.32 6.95
C ASN A 53 -7.89 1.28 7.85
N ASP A 54 -7.98 0.01 7.48
CA ASP A 54 -7.42 -1.11 8.24
C ASP A 54 -6.58 -1.96 7.27
N TYR A 55 -5.26 -2.03 7.53
CA TYR A 55 -4.38 -2.74 6.62
C TYR A 55 -4.65 -4.25 6.57
N LEU A 56 -5.18 -4.83 7.62
CA LEU A 56 -5.56 -6.24 7.60
C LEU A 56 -6.72 -6.47 6.65
N LYS A 57 -7.68 -5.55 6.61
CA LYS A 57 -8.76 -5.61 5.63
C LYS A 57 -8.23 -5.52 4.20
N MET A 58 -7.29 -4.64 3.96
CA MET A 58 -6.66 -4.52 2.65
C MET A 58 -6.00 -5.83 2.24
N LEU A 59 -5.21 -6.41 3.13
CA LEU A 59 -4.48 -7.65 2.83
C LEU A 59 -5.44 -8.82 2.58
N ASN A 60 -6.52 -8.90 3.35
CA ASN A 60 -7.49 -9.98 3.20
C ASN A 60 -8.37 -9.81 1.96
N SER A 61 -8.65 -8.58 1.58
CA SER A 61 -9.48 -8.29 0.40
C SER A 61 -8.71 -8.36 -0.91
N HIS A 62 -7.39 -8.21 -0.86
CA HIS A 62 -6.54 -8.18 -2.05
C HIS A 62 -5.38 -9.16 -1.89
N GLN A 63 -5.72 -10.45 -1.91
CA GLN A 63 -4.71 -11.50 -1.77
C GLN A 63 -3.75 -11.54 -2.95
N GLU A 64 -4.12 -10.93 -4.05
CA GLU A 64 -3.28 -10.82 -5.25
C GLU A 64 -2.10 -9.85 -5.10
N ILE A 65 -2.10 -9.00 -4.07
CA ILE A 65 -0.97 -8.08 -3.83
C ILE A 65 0.30 -8.87 -3.59
N ASP A 66 1.36 -8.51 -4.30
CA ASP A 66 2.67 -9.15 -4.19
C ASP A 66 3.61 -8.42 -3.24
N VAL A 67 3.57 -7.09 -3.26
CA VAL A 67 4.48 -6.23 -2.51
C VAL A 67 3.69 -5.17 -1.78
N VAL A 68 4.06 -4.92 -0.52
CA VAL A 68 3.45 -3.86 0.28
C VAL A 68 4.53 -2.87 0.70
N CYS A 69 4.32 -1.59 0.40
CA CYS A 69 5.17 -0.50 0.86
C CYS A 69 4.63 0.01 2.19
N VAL A 70 5.43 -0.10 3.24
CA VAL A 70 5.03 0.36 4.58
C VAL A 70 5.63 1.74 4.79
N CYS A 71 4.78 2.76 4.71
CA CYS A 71 5.18 4.17 4.73
C CYS A 71 4.56 4.92 5.92
N THR A 72 4.22 4.21 6.98
CA THR A 72 3.67 4.79 8.19
C THR A 72 4.76 5.42 9.04
N PRO A 73 4.41 6.21 10.07
CA PRO A 73 5.40 6.74 11.01
C PRO A 73 6.24 5.63 11.63
N ASN A 74 7.48 5.97 11.97
CA ASN A 74 8.49 5.01 12.40
C ASN A 74 8.04 4.02 13.47
N GLY A 75 7.22 4.45 14.42
CA GLY A 75 6.78 3.58 15.51
C GLY A 75 5.89 2.41 15.09
N SER A 76 5.35 2.44 13.88
CA SER A 76 4.42 1.42 13.39
C SER A 76 5.04 0.42 12.43
N HIS A 77 6.25 0.69 11.94
CA HIS A 77 6.85 -0.10 10.85
C HIS A 77 7.02 -1.58 11.19
N SER A 78 7.53 -1.86 12.38
CA SER A 78 7.83 -3.24 12.79
C SER A 78 6.61 -4.13 12.80
N ASP A 79 5.58 -3.72 13.51
CA ASP A 79 4.38 -4.54 13.69
C ASP A 79 3.66 -4.77 12.37
N ILE A 80 3.52 -3.70 11.58
CA ILE A 80 2.84 -3.78 10.29
C ILE A 80 3.65 -4.67 9.34
N SER A 81 4.96 -4.50 9.29
CA SER A 81 5.82 -5.29 8.41
C SER A 81 5.77 -6.76 8.74
N ILE A 82 5.76 -7.11 10.02
CA ILE A 82 5.65 -8.50 10.45
C ILE A 82 4.31 -9.09 9.99
N SER A 83 3.22 -8.35 10.15
CA SER A 83 1.91 -8.79 9.70
C SER A 83 1.86 -9.01 8.20
N VAL A 84 2.46 -8.10 7.44
CA VAL A 84 2.52 -8.21 5.97
C VAL A 84 3.29 -9.47 5.58
N LEU A 85 4.43 -9.72 6.21
CA LEU A 85 5.23 -10.91 5.93
C LEU A 85 4.45 -12.19 6.26
N LYS A 86 3.66 -12.19 7.33
CA LYS A 86 2.83 -13.33 7.68
C LYS A 86 1.74 -13.62 6.65
N HIS A 87 1.37 -12.62 5.85
CA HIS A 87 0.45 -12.78 4.73
C HIS A 87 1.15 -13.17 3.43
N ASN A 88 2.41 -13.57 3.51
CA ASN A 88 3.21 -14.02 2.37
C ASN A 88 3.42 -12.93 1.30
N LYS A 89 3.58 -11.69 1.75
CA LYS A 89 3.86 -10.56 0.86
C LYS A 89 5.30 -10.10 1.06
N HIS A 90 5.88 -9.51 0.03
CA HIS A 90 7.16 -8.80 0.17
C HIS A 90 6.91 -7.43 0.79
N VAL A 91 7.88 -6.93 1.53
CA VAL A 91 7.76 -5.65 2.24
C VAL A 91 8.86 -4.71 1.76
N VAL A 92 8.45 -3.47 1.48
CA VAL A 92 9.37 -2.36 1.22
C VAL A 92 9.12 -1.31 2.31
N ILE A 93 10.18 -0.88 2.96
CA ILE A 93 10.10 0.12 4.03
C ILE A 93 10.79 1.39 3.61
#